data_a519b3c1a985d2b3730ecf15e7a8ea36
#
_entry.id   a519b3c1a985d2b3730ecf15e7a8ea36
#
_cell.length_a   1.000
_cell.length_b   1.000
_cell.length_c   1.000
_cell.angle_alpha   90.00
_cell.angle_beta   90.00
_cell.angle_gamma   90.00
#
_symmetry.space_group_name_H-M   'P 1'
#
loop_
_entity.id
_entity.type
_entity.pdbx_description
1 polymer ?
#
loop_
_entity_poly.entity_id
_entity_poly.type
_entity_poly.pdbx_seq_one_letter_code
_entity_poly.pdbx_strand_id
1 'polypeptide(L)'
;YMIAHVTASALASENKTLSHPASVDSVPTSGGQEDLVSMAPWSGYKLLAIQENVKKILSIEMLVSCAAHYLCHSKLEAGNGTRCIINATRDVLKISEGDRELSDEINKLYSIISDGELLSKLKKENYLE
;
A
#
# COMPACT_ATOMS: atom_id res chain seq x y z
N TYR A 1 -6.03 -4.97 16.16
CA TYR A 1 -5.56 -4.94 14.74
C TYR A 1 -6.51 -5.63 13.75
N MET A 2 -7.56 -6.29 14.24
CA MET A 2 -8.54 -6.99 13.38
C MET A 2 -9.21 -6.02 12.38
N ILE A 3 -9.60 -4.83 12.79
CA ILE A 3 -10.21 -3.81 11.91
C ILE A 3 -9.25 -3.39 10.78
N ALA A 4 -7.98 -3.21 11.09
CA ALA A 4 -6.96 -2.89 10.08
C ALA A 4 -6.85 -3.99 9.02
N HIS A 5 -6.87 -5.26 9.43
CA HIS A 5 -6.89 -6.41 8.50
C HIS A 5 -8.15 -6.40 7.61
N VAL A 6 -9.32 -6.14 8.19
CA VAL A 6 -10.58 -6.06 7.42
C VAL A 6 -10.52 -4.92 6.40
N THR A 7 -9.95 -3.77 6.78
CA THR A 7 -9.75 -2.63 5.86
C THR A 7 -8.83 -3.02 4.69
N ALA A 8 -7.69 -3.65 4.96
CA ALA A 8 -6.79 -4.12 3.91
C ALA A 8 -7.46 -5.14 2.97
N SER A 9 -8.26 -6.04 3.53
CA SER A 9 -9.04 -7.04 2.76
C SER A 9 -10.08 -6.38 1.87
N ALA A 10 -10.76 -5.34 2.34
CA ALA A 10 -11.73 -4.57 1.55
C ALA A 10 -11.06 -3.87 0.37
N LEU A 11 -9.91 -3.22 0.58
CA LEU A 11 -9.11 -2.59 -0.48
C LEU A 11 -8.60 -3.62 -1.50
N ALA A 12 -8.17 -4.79 -1.05
CA ALA A 12 -7.76 -5.88 -1.94
C ALA A 12 -8.95 -6.42 -2.76
N SER A 13 -10.14 -6.47 -2.18
CA SER A 13 -11.37 -6.86 -2.89
C SER A 13 -11.76 -5.81 -3.96
N GLU A 14 -11.65 -4.53 -3.64
CA GLU A 14 -11.86 -3.44 -4.61
C GLU A 14 -10.88 -3.55 -5.78
N ASN A 15 -9.58 -3.82 -5.50
CA ASN A 15 -8.58 -4.00 -6.53
C ASN A 15 -8.92 -5.15 -7.51
N LYS A 16 -9.56 -6.22 -7.05
CA LYS A 16 -10.06 -7.30 -7.93
C LYS A 16 -11.10 -6.78 -8.92
N THR A 17 -12.01 -5.92 -8.48
CA THR A 17 -13.00 -5.28 -9.34
C THR A 17 -12.33 -4.31 -10.33
N LEU A 18 -11.40 -3.49 -9.85
CA LEU A 18 -10.64 -2.56 -10.70
C LEU A 18 -9.74 -3.28 -11.73
N SER A 19 -9.31 -4.50 -11.47
CA SER A 19 -8.48 -5.27 -12.39
C SER A 19 -9.23 -5.84 -13.61
N HIS A 20 -10.55 -5.69 -13.66
CA HIS A 20 -11.33 -6.10 -14.84
C HIS A 20 -10.83 -5.36 -16.09
N PRO A 21 -10.58 -6.05 -17.23
CA PRO A 21 -10.00 -5.43 -18.41
C PRO A 21 -10.86 -4.28 -18.95
N ALA A 22 -10.25 -3.11 -19.16
CA ALA A 22 -10.90 -2.00 -19.87
C ALA A 22 -10.74 -2.10 -21.39
N SER A 23 -9.83 -2.96 -21.87
CA SER A 23 -9.55 -3.19 -23.29
C SER A 23 -10.62 -4.03 -24.00
N VAL A 24 -11.58 -4.59 -23.25
CA VAL A 24 -12.70 -5.36 -23.84
C VAL A 24 -13.81 -4.47 -24.38
N ASP A 25 -13.78 -3.17 -24.07
CA ASP A 25 -14.79 -2.21 -24.50
C ASP A 25 -14.32 -1.40 -25.70
N SER A 26 -15.21 -1.21 -26.66
CA SER A 26 -15.01 -0.35 -27.81
C SER A 26 -16.37 0.06 -28.36
N VAL A 27 -16.47 1.30 -28.86
CA VAL A 27 -17.66 1.80 -29.54
C VAL A 27 -17.23 2.54 -30.80
N PRO A 28 -18.02 2.43 -31.92
CA PRO A 28 -17.77 3.22 -33.10
C PRO A 28 -17.88 4.72 -32.79
N THR A 29 -16.95 5.51 -33.35
CA THR A 29 -16.94 6.98 -33.21
C THR A 29 -16.81 7.66 -34.57
N SER A 30 -16.79 9.01 -34.56
CA SER A 30 -16.56 9.84 -35.76
C SER A 30 -17.56 9.55 -36.90
N GLY A 31 -18.85 9.33 -36.58
CA GLY A 31 -19.86 9.03 -37.55
C GLY A 31 -19.69 7.70 -38.29
N GLY A 32 -19.02 6.73 -37.65
CA GLY A 32 -18.73 5.40 -38.19
C GLY A 32 -17.44 5.31 -39.01
N GLN A 33 -16.60 6.34 -38.95
CA GLN A 33 -15.26 6.30 -39.57
C GLN A 33 -14.24 5.48 -38.76
N GLU A 34 -14.47 5.38 -37.45
CA GLU A 34 -13.63 4.58 -36.55
C GLU A 34 -14.45 3.43 -35.97
N ASP A 35 -14.13 2.22 -36.36
CA ASP A 35 -14.86 1.01 -35.96
C ASP A 35 -14.39 0.49 -34.61
N LEU A 36 -13.09 0.66 -34.30
CA LEU A 36 -12.46 0.21 -33.08
C LEU A 36 -11.70 1.36 -32.42
N VAL A 37 -12.21 1.78 -31.27
CA VAL A 37 -11.59 2.85 -30.48
C VAL A 37 -11.04 2.28 -29.19
N SER A 38 -9.75 2.54 -28.93
CA SER A 38 -9.11 2.08 -27.70
C SER A 38 -9.62 2.83 -26.48
N MET A 39 -10.10 2.09 -25.46
CA MET A 39 -10.47 2.61 -24.15
C MET A 39 -9.32 2.56 -23.14
N ALA A 40 -8.05 2.51 -23.61
CA ALA A 40 -6.84 2.45 -22.80
C ALA A 40 -6.74 3.53 -21.68
N PRO A 41 -7.24 4.78 -21.83
CA PRO A 41 -7.26 5.75 -20.75
C PRO A 41 -7.95 5.25 -19.48
N TRP A 42 -9.01 4.45 -19.60
CA TRP A 42 -9.67 3.84 -18.44
C TRP A 42 -8.76 2.86 -17.69
N SER A 43 -7.93 2.11 -18.38
CA SER A 43 -6.91 1.26 -17.75
C SER A 43 -5.94 2.09 -16.90
N GLY A 44 -5.54 3.27 -17.40
CA GLY A 44 -4.70 4.22 -16.67
C GLY A 44 -5.36 4.72 -15.38
N TYR A 45 -6.62 5.17 -15.43
CA TYR A 45 -7.35 5.61 -14.25
C TYR A 45 -7.51 4.49 -13.21
N LYS A 46 -7.84 3.28 -13.66
CA LYS A 46 -7.95 2.12 -12.76
C LYS A 46 -6.60 1.78 -12.11
N LEU A 47 -5.50 1.87 -12.87
CA LEU A 47 -4.15 1.66 -12.33
C LEU A 47 -3.82 2.65 -11.21
N LEU A 48 -4.13 3.94 -11.38
CA LEU A 48 -3.92 4.95 -10.35
C LEU A 48 -4.69 4.61 -9.06
N ALA A 49 -5.97 4.21 -9.18
CA ALA A 49 -6.78 3.81 -8.05
C ALA A 49 -6.19 2.56 -7.34
N ILE A 50 -5.75 1.56 -8.10
CA ILE A 50 -5.10 0.36 -7.57
C ILE A 50 -3.81 0.71 -6.83
N GLN A 51 -2.99 1.61 -7.37
CA GLN A 51 -1.75 2.05 -6.71
C GLN A 51 -2.03 2.68 -5.35
N GLU A 52 -3.05 3.53 -5.25
CA GLU A 52 -3.44 4.15 -3.99
C GLU A 52 -3.91 3.11 -2.96
N ASN A 53 -4.71 2.13 -3.39
CA ASN A 53 -5.14 1.04 -2.53
C ASN A 53 -3.95 0.18 -2.07
N VAL A 54 -3.01 -0.14 -2.96
CA VAL A 54 -1.80 -0.91 -2.62
C VAL A 54 -0.95 -0.18 -1.59
N LYS A 55 -0.72 1.13 -1.74
CA LYS A 55 0.02 1.91 -0.74
C LYS A 55 -0.64 1.85 0.64
N LYS A 56 -1.98 1.94 0.71
CA LYS A 56 -2.73 1.81 1.97
C LYS A 56 -2.61 0.41 2.56
N ILE A 57 -2.71 -0.63 1.74
CA ILE A 57 -2.53 -2.03 2.18
C ILE A 57 -1.12 -2.23 2.76
N LEU A 58 -0.08 -1.75 2.08
CA LEU A 58 1.30 -1.83 2.56
C LEU A 58 1.52 -1.04 3.85
N SER A 59 0.84 0.10 4.02
CA SER A 59 0.88 0.88 5.26
C SER A 59 0.28 0.11 6.44
N ILE A 60 -0.83 -0.59 6.21
CA ILE A 60 -1.47 -1.46 7.20
C ILE A 60 -0.57 -2.66 7.53
N GLU A 61 0.01 -3.29 6.53
CA GLU A 61 0.96 -4.42 6.71
C GLU A 61 2.16 -3.98 7.55
N MET A 62 2.75 -2.83 7.23
CA MET A 62 3.87 -2.27 7.97
C MET A 62 3.51 -2.00 9.43
N LEU A 63 2.35 -1.38 9.69
CA LEU A 63 1.86 -1.14 11.04
C LEU A 63 1.72 -2.43 11.83
N VAL A 64 1.04 -3.43 11.26
CA VAL A 64 0.77 -4.71 11.94
C VAL A 64 2.06 -5.50 12.15
N SER A 65 2.97 -5.53 11.18
CA SER A 65 4.26 -6.22 11.28
C SER A 65 5.17 -5.60 12.34
N CYS A 66 5.26 -4.27 12.38
CA CYS A 66 6.01 -3.58 13.42
C CYS A 66 5.38 -3.80 14.80
N ALA A 67 4.06 -3.75 14.92
CA ALA A 67 3.38 -4.05 16.17
C ALA A 67 3.64 -5.48 16.64
N ALA A 68 3.58 -6.46 15.73
CA ALA A 68 3.90 -7.84 16.05
C ALA A 68 5.34 -8.01 16.56
N HIS A 69 6.30 -7.35 15.92
CA HIS A 69 7.69 -7.36 16.36
C HIS A 69 7.86 -6.86 17.80
N TYR A 70 7.17 -5.78 18.17
CA TYR A 70 7.24 -5.22 19.52
C TYR A 70 6.47 -6.04 20.56
N LEU A 71 5.25 -6.51 20.21
CA LEU A 71 4.35 -7.16 21.18
C LEU A 71 4.68 -8.64 21.40
N CYS A 72 5.23 -9.32 20.40
CA CYS A 72 5.56 -10.75 20.52
C CYS A 72 6.80 -11.02 21.35
N HIS A 73 7.49 -10.01 21.88
CA HIS A 73 8.69 -10.13 22.70
C HIS A 73 9.70 -11.13 22.15
N SER A 74 9.88 -11.16 20.84
CA SER A 74 10.81 -12.06 20.18
C SER A 74 12.24 -11.81 20.70
N LYS A 75 12.95 -12.88 21.09
CA LYS A 75 14.39 -12.81 21.38
C LYS A 75 15.23 -12.74 20.11
N LEU A 76 14.60 -12.90 18.94
CA LEU A 76 15.28 -12.85 17.66
C LEU A 76 15.44 -11.39 17.22
N GLU A 77 16.65 -11.06 16.81
CA GLU A 77 16.94 -9.75 16.23
C GLU A 77 16.43 -9.69 14.79
N ALA A 78 15.86 -8.55 14.43
CA ALA A 78 15.49 -8.28 13.03
C ALA A 78 16.76 -8.17 12.17
N GLY A 79 16.69 -8.70 10.96
CA GLY A 79 17.73 -8.49 9.94
C GLY A 79 17.92 -7.00 9.62
N ASN A 80 19.08 -6.64 9.09
CA ASN A 80 19.49 -5.24 8.95
C ASN A 80 18.48 -4.37 8.18
N GLY A 81 17.99 -4.82 7.00
CA GLY A 81 16.98 -4.08 6.22
C GLY A 81 15.65 -3.93 6.98
N THR A 82 15.18 -4.99 7.65
CA THR A 82 13.96 -4.94 8.48
C THR A 82 14.14 -3.99 9.65
N ARG A 83 15.33 -3.99 10.28
CA ARG A 83 15.67 -3.07 11.38
C ARG A 83 15.66 -1.62 10.93
N CYS A 84 16.13 -1.32 9.72
CA CYS A 84 16.05 0.01 9.12
C CYS A 84 14.59 0.47 9.01
N ILE A 85 13.69 -0.39 8.53
CA ILE A 85 12.26 -0.09 8.42
C ILE A 85 11.65 0.14 9.80
N ILE A 86 11.89 -0.75 10.76
CA ILE A 86 11.40 -0.62 12.14
C ILE A 86 11.85 0.71 12.76
N ASN A 87 13.12 1.08 12.58
CA ASN A 87 13.64 2.35 13.10
C ASN A 87 13.03 3.57 12.40
N ALA A 88 12.80 3.49 11.08
CA ALA A 88 12.17 4.58 10.33
C ALA A 88 10.70 4.82 10.72
N THR A 89 10.03 3.81 11.25
CA THR A 89 8.61 3.89 11.64
C THR A 89 8.40 4.08 13.14
N ARG A 90 9.45 4.00 13.94
CA ARG A 90 9.38 4.05 15.42
C ARG A 90 8.64 5.28 15.95
N ASP A 91 8.92 6.46 15.39
CA ASP A 91 8.37 7.74 15.87
C ASP A 91 6.90 7.93 15.44
N VAL A 92 6.44 7.13 14.48
CA VAL A 92 5.08 7.18 13.95
C VAL A 92 4.15 6.26 14.72
N LEU A 93 4.65 5.11 15.17
CA LEU A 93 3.86 4.04 15.76
C LEU A 93 3.73 4.22 17.27
N LYS A 94 2.49 4.30 17.74
CA LYS A 94 2.14 4.31 19.17
C LYS A 94 1.78 2.90 19.61
N ILE A 95 2.75 1.99 19.61
CA ILE A 95 2.48 0.59 19.94
C ILE A 95 2.12 0.46 21.40
N SER A 96 0.93 -0.07 21.69
CA SER A 96 0.42 -0.33 23.02
C SER A 96 -0.41 -1.60 23.05
N GLU A 97 -0.52 -2.20 24.21
CA GLU A 97 -1.51 -3.24 24.48
C GLU A 97 -2.90 -2.59 24.59
N GLY A 98 -3.86 -3.08 23.83
CA GLY A 98 -5.23 -2.59 23.85
C GLY A 98 -5.66 -1.90 22.55
N ASP A 99 -6.95 -1.67 22.47
CA ASP A 99 -7.59 -1.04 21.31
C ASP A 99 -7.32 0.47 21.29
N ARG A 100 -7.06 0.97 20.08
CA ARG A 100 -6.89 2.39 19.82
C ARG A 100 -7.26 2.71 18.37
N GLU A 101 -7.42 3.97 18.09
CA GLU A 101 -7.57 4.44 16.72
C GLU A 101 -6.24 4.32 15.96
N LEU A 102 -6.29 3.66 14.78
CA LEU A 102 -5.12 3.37 13.95
C LEU A 102 -5.02 4.26 12.71
N SER A 103 -6.04 5.06 12.42
CA SER A 103 -6.13 5.85 11.18
C SER A 103 -4.96 6.83 11.02
N ASP A 104 -4.58 7.52 12.07
CA ASP A 104 -3.48 8.48 12.05
C ASP A 104 -2.13 7.81 11.75
N GLU A 105 -1.88 6.66 12.37
CA GLU A 105 -0.66 5.89 12.16
C GLU A 105 -0.59 5.36 10.72
N ILE A 106 -1.70 4.81 10.22
CA ILE A 106 -1.81 4.32 8.84
C ILE A 106 -1.56 5.46 7.84
N ASN A 107 -2.15 6.63 8.05
CA ASN A 107 -2.00 7.77 7.16
C ASN A 107 -0.55 8.31 7.16
N LYS A 108 0.12 8.34 8.30
CA LYS A 108 1.54 8.72 8.37
C LYS A 108 2.44 7.72 7.66
N LEU A 109 2.21 6.42 7.83
CA LEU A 109 2.94 5.39 7.12
C LEU A 109 2.69 5.46 5.61
N TYR A 110 1.44 5.73 5.20
CA TYR A 110 1.09 5.97 3.81
C TYR A 110 1.90 7.14 3.21
N SER A 111 2.06 8.25 3.94
CA SER A 111 2.88 9.38 3.49
C SER A 111 4.34 8.97 3.31
N ILE A 112 4.94 8.28 4.28
CA ILE A 112 6.33 7.78 4.23
C ILE A 112 6.56 6.90 2.99
N ILE A 113 5.58 6.03 2.66
CA ILE A 113 5.65 5.17 1.47
C ILE A 113 5.49 6.01 0.20
N SER A 114 4.51 6.93 0.16
CA SER A 114 4.16 7.72 -1.02
C SER A 114 5.25 8.71 -1.40
N ASP A 115 5.89 9.33 -0.42
CA ASP A 115 6.96 10.32 -0.63
C ASP A 115 8.31 9.67 -0.96
N GLY A 116 8.40 8.34 -0.89
CA GLY A 116 9.63 7.58 -1.18
C GLY A 116 10.72 7.73 -0.11
N GLU A 117 10.39 8.28 1.06
CA GLU A 117 11.34 8.48 2.15
C GLU A 117 11.96 7.17 2.62
N LEU A 118 11.12 6.14 2.78
CA LEU A 118 11.56 4.81 3.18
C LEU A 118 12.51 4.19 2.16
N LEU A 119 12.17 4.28 0.87
CA LEU A 119 13.00 3.78 -0.21
C LEU A 119 14.35 4.49 -0.25
N SER A 120 14.35 5.80 -0.06
CA SER A 120 15.57 6.62 -0.01
C SER A 120 16.48 6.22 1.15
N LYS A 121 15.92 5.93 2.34
CA LYS A 121 16.67 5.43 3.49
C LYS A 121 17.31 4.06 3.22
N LEU A 122 16.53 3.13 2.68
CA LEU A 122 17.01 1.78 2.36
C LEU A 122 18.13 1.79 1.32
N LYS A 123 18.03 2.64 0.28
CA LYS A 123 19.09 2.82 -0.73
C LYS A 123 20.35 3.44 -0.12
N LYS A 124 20.22 4.45 0.73
CA LYS A 124 21.35 5.11 1.39
C LYS A 124 22.15 4.14 2.28
N GLU A 125 21.50 3.18 2.86
CA GLU A 125 22.11 2.15 3.70
C GLU A 125 22.53 0.88 2.91
N ASN A 126 22.46 0.90 1.57
CA ASN A 126 22.81 -0.20 0.67
C ASN A 126 22.00 -1.51 0.92
N TYR A 127 20.75 -1.38 1.34
CA TYR A 127 19.85 -2.54 1.46
C TYR A 127 19.02 -2.78 0.18
N LEU A 128 19.06 -1.83 -0.76
CA LEU A 128 18.46 -1.93 -2.10
C LEU A 128 19.44 -1.36 -3.14
N GLU A 129 19.49 -2.01 -4.29
CA GLU A 129 20.22 -1.53 -5.49
C GLU A 129 19.53 -0.35 -6.18
#